data_d70b789b08a14ccdee8edc14de1cb5d8
#
_entry.id   d70b789b08a14ccdee8edc14de1cb5d8
#
_cell.length_a   1.000
_cell.length_b   1.000
_cell.length_c   1.000
_cell.angle_alpha   90.00
_cell.angle_beta   90.00
_cell.angle_gamma   90.00
#
_symmetry.space_group_name_H-M   'P 1'
#
loop_
_entity.id
_entity.type
_entity.pdbx_description
1 polymer ?
#
loop_
_entity_poly.entity_id
_entity_poly.type
_entity_poly.pdbx_seq_one_letter_code
_entity_poly.pdbx_strand_id
1 'polypeptide(L)'
;MKNLLSVLFSGVFILFVSTVSAQIKTPAASPSAKFQTTVGLTDITLEYSRPSKNGRKIYGDLVPFDALWRTGANKNTMITFSDDVVIGSAEVKKGSYAIFTKPGKTSWEVYFYADTENWGTPEKWDDTKVAAKVMVTPQTYSNTETFTIGINNVANDGCQLEIVWDNVSVPVKIAVPTDKKVSAAITQVMAGPTAGDYYNAARYYREAKKDLNQALTWMNKSVEMGNDQFWVLRQKSLIEADLGNYKAAVATANQSLAKAKEAGNNDYVKMNMDSIAAWSKK
;
A
#
# COMPACT_ATOMS: atom_id res chain seq x y z
N MET A 1 -16.61 -78.54 33.25
CA MET A 1 -17.60 -77.61 32.60
C MET A 1 -17.22 -76.20 32.94
N LYS A 2 -16.58 -75.50 32.09
CA LYS A 2 -16.53 -74.04 31.99
C LYS A 2 -15.59 -73.69 30.83
N ASN A 3 -16.20 -73.29 29.73
CA ASN A 3 -15.53 -72.90 28.49
C ASN A 3 -14.91 -71.50 28.70
N LEU A 4 -13.60 -71.43 28.47
CA LEU A 4 -12.90 -70.12 28.36
C LEU A 4 -12.76 -69.79 26.87
N LEU A 5 -13.53 -68.82 26.43
CA LEU A 5 -13.44 -68.22 25.11
C LEU A 5 -12.27 -67.21 25.14
N SER A 6 -11.16 -67.53 24.50
CA SER A 6 -10.06 -66.57 24.27
C SER A 6 -10.37 -65.76 23.00
N VAL A 7 -10.66 -64.47 23.18
CA VAL A 7 -10.77 -63.51 22.08
C VAL A 7 -9.37 -63.01 21.77
N LEU A 8 -8.82 -63.46 20.61
CA LEU A 8 -7.60 -62.88 20.03
C LEU A 8 -7.94 -61.52 19.42
N PHE A 9 -7.46 -60.48 20.05
CA PHE A 9 -7.50 -59.12 19.47
C PHE A 9 -6.28 -58.95 18.56
N SER A 10 -6.43 -59.20 17.26
CA SER A 10 -5.37 -58.91 16.27
C SER A 10 -5.36 -57.41 16.01
N GLY A 11 -4.46 -56.71 16.68
CA GLY A 11 -4.19 -55.29 16.40
C GLY A 11 -3.47 -55.14 15.05
N VAL A 12 -4.16 -54.70 14.04
CA VAL A 12 -3.53 -54.27 12.77
C VAL A 12 -2.81 -52.96 12.99
N PHE A 13 -1.51 -52.99 13.16
CA PHE A 13 -0.65 -51.84 13.25
C PHE A 13 -0.43 -51.30 11.81
N ILE A 14 -1.23 -50.32 11.38
CA ILE A 14 -1.01 -49.64 10.10
C ILE A 14 0.20 -48.74 10.26
N LEU A 15 1.38 -49.18 9.79
CA LEU A 15 2.55 -48.35 9.65
C LEU A 15 2.26 -47.29 8.55
N PHE A 16 1.97 -46.05 8.97
CA PHE A 16 2.05 -44.90 8.09
C PHE A 16 3.53 -44.67 7.73
N VAL A 17 3.96 -45.23 6.61
CA VAL A 17 5.25 -44.87 6.00
C VAL A 17 5.07 -43.45 5.41
N SER A 18 5.39 -42.44 6.20
CA SER A 18 5.58 -41.08 5.68
C SER A 18 6.79 -41.11 4.75
N THR A 19 6.54 -41.12 3.45
CA THR A 19 7.62 -40.89 2.47
C THR A 19 8.04 -39.43 2.60
N VAL A 20 9.06 -39.17 3.45
CA VAL A 20 9.78 -37.92 3.45
C VAL A 20 10.55 -37.88 2.14
N SER A 21 9.99 -37.23 1.12
CA SER A 21 10.71 -36.90 -0.10
C SER A 21 11.77 -35.87 0.26
N ALA A 22 12.97 -36.33 0.57
CA ALA A 22 14.13 -35.48 0.78
C ALA A 22 14.51 -34.88 -0.58
N GLN A 23 13.87 -33.77 -0.95
CA GLN A 23 14.22 -33.04 -2.16
C GLN A 23 15.57 -32.35 -1.93
N ILE A 24 16.60 -32.75 -2.67
CA ILE A 24 17.89 -32.08 -2.64
C ILE A 24 17.69 -30.62 -3.08
N LYS A 25 17.90 -29.69 -2.19
CA LYS A 25 17.82 -28.26 -2.48
C LYS A 25 19.08 -27.82 -3.24
N THR A 26 18.93 -27.54 -4.54
CA THR A 26 20.02 -27.01 -5.36
C THR A 26 19.90 -25.50 -5.53
N PRO A 27 21.04 -24.79 -5.74
CA PRO A 27 21.00 -23.36 -6.06
C PRO A 27 20.20 -23.10 -7.35
N ALA A 28 19.41 -22.02 -7.35
CA ALA A 28 18.69 -21.58 -8.55
C ALA A 28 19.66 -21.00 -9.58
N ALA A 29 19.48 -21.38 -10.86
CA ALA A 29 20.29 -20.85 -11.96
C ALA A 29 20.14 -19.32 -12.17
N SER A 30 19.01 -18.78 -11.76
CA SER A 30 18.71 -17.34 -11.76
C SER A 30 18.09 -17.00 -10.41
N PRO A 31 18.89 -16.70 -9.38
CA PRO A 31 18.39 -16.40 -8.06
C PRO A 31 17.51 -15.15 -8.06
N SER A 32 16.49 -15.15 -7.22
CA SER A 32 15.64 -13.97 -7.01
C SER A 32 16.37 -12.91 -6.20
N ALA A 33 16.05 -11.65 -6.46
CA ALA A 33 16.46 -10.51 -5.66
C ALA A 33 15.25 -9.66 -5.32
N LYS A 34 15.27 -9.09 -4.11
CA LYS A 34 14.33 -8.06 -3.68
C LYS A 34 15.15 -6.88 -3.16
N PHE A 35 14.81 -5.69 -3.65
CA PHE A 35 15.42 -4.44 -3.24
C PHE A 35 14.32 -3.45 -2.89
N GLN A 36 14.49 -2.73 -1.79
CA GLN A 36 13.56 -1.68 -1.37
C GLN A 36 14.34 -0.43 -0.98
N THR A 37 13.83 0.72 -1.38
CA THR A 37 14.40 2.03 -1.03
C THR A 37 13.29 3.06 -0.97
N THR A 38 13.55 4.18 -0.25
CA THR A 38 12.69 5.35 -0.25
C THR A 38 13.33 6.44 -1.11
N VAL A 39 12.57 7.02 -2.03
CA VAL A 39 12.96 8.16 -2.88
C VAL A 39 12.05 9.33 -2.53
N GLY A 40 12.64 10.39 -1.97
CA GLY A 40 11.85 11.46 -1.36
C GLY A 40 10.95 10.91 -0.24
N LEU A 41 9.64 10.87 -0.47
CA LEU A 41 8.63 10.31 0.44
C LEU A 41 7.89 9.11 -0.17
N THR A 42 8.45 8.47 -1.19
CA THR A 42 7.86 7.33 -1.90
C THR A 42 8.72 6.09 -1.75
N ASP A 43 8.13 5.00 -1.28
CA ASP A 43 8.80 3.71 -1.22
C ASP A 43 8.72 3.01 -2.58
N ILE A 44 9.86 2.48 -3.02
CA ILE A 44 10.00 1.71 -4.25
C ILE A 44 10.55 0.34 -3.92
N THR A 45 9.85 -0.71 -4.35
CA THR A 45 10.30 -2.10 -4.22
C THR A 45 10.50 -2.71 -5.59
N LEU A 46 11.64 -3.40 -5.80
CA LEU A 46 11.96 -4.19 -6.98
C LEU A 46 12.05 -5.66 -6.60
N GLU A 47 11.43 -6.52 -7.41
CA GLU A 47 11.51 -7.98 -7.27
C GLU A 47 11.79 -8.59 -8.65
N TYR A 48 12.91 -9.31 -8.79
CA TYR A 48 13.33 -9.84 -10.09
C TYR A 48 14.24 -11.05 -9.94
N SER A 49 14.45 -11.80 -11.02
CA SER A 49 15.42 -12.89 -11.07
C SER A 49 16.68 -12.47 -11.83
N ARG A 50 17.81 -12.95 -11.36
CA ARG A 50 19.16 -12.52 -11.77
C ARG A 50 19.90 -13.62 -12.54
N PRO A 51 19.65 -13.79 -13.86
CA PRO A 51 20.45 -14.70 -14.68
C PRO A 51 21.87 -14.18 -14.86
N SER A 52 22.84 -15.11 -14.93
CA SER A 52 24.21 -14.82 -15.29
C SER A 52 24.45 -15.02 -16.76
N LYS A 53 25.40 -14.29 -17.32
CA LYS A 53 25.81 -14.36 -18.73
C LYS A 53 26.40 -15.72 -19.10
N ASN A 54 27.27 -16.26 -18.26
CA ASN A 54 27.94 -17.56 -18.44
C ASN A 54 28.56 -17.71 -19.84
N GLY A 55 29.29 -16.70 -20.31
CA GLY A 55 29.93 -16.68 -21.62
C GLY A 55 29.02 -16.55 -22.84
N ARG A 56 27.68 -16.42 -22.63
CA ARG A 56 26.72 -16.28 -23.74
C ARG A 56 26.70 -14.85 -24.29
N LYS A 57 26.40 -14.73 -25.55
CA LYS A 57 26.03 -13.44 -26.15
C LYS A 57 24.62 -13.10 -25.72
N ILE A 58 24.41 -11.93 -25.11
CA ILE A 58 23.13 -11.54 -24.55
C ILE A 58 22.24 -10.90 -25.62
N TYR A 59 22.52 -9.66 -25.99
CA TYR A 59 21.64 -8.91 -26.88
C TYR A 59 21.87 -9.29 -28.35
N GLY A 60 20.76 -9.56 -29.04
CA GLY A 60 20.74 -10.05 -30.41
C GLY A 60 20.96 -11.57 -30.56
N ASP A 61 20.97 -12.30 -29.43
CA ASP A 61 21.02 -13.77 -29.34
C ASP A 61 20.10 -14.27 -28.24
N LEU A 62 20.59 -14.43 -26.98
CA LEU A 62 19.76 -14.87 -25.85
C LEU A 62 18.53 -13.98 -25.64
N VAL A 63 18.68 -12.68 -25.78
CA VAL A 63 17.63 -11.66 -25.79
C VAL A 63 17.59 -11.06 -27.19
N PRO A 64 16.65 -11.50 -28.06
CA PRO A 64 16.56 -11.00 -29.44
C PRO A 64 16.25 -9.51 -29.48
N PHE A 65 16.80 -8.81 -30.48
CA PHE A 65 16.38 -7.44 -30.76
C PHE A 65 14.94 -7.40 -31.28
N ASP A 66 14.26 -6.29 -31.02
CA ASP A 66 12.90 -5.98 -31.46
C ASP A 66 11.83 -7.00 -31.01
N ALA A 67 12.15 -7.84 -30.01
CA ALA A 67 11.24 -8.77 -29.39
C ALA A 67 10.95 -8.39 -27.92
N LEU A 68 9.72 -8.66 -27.47
CA LEU A 68 9.34 -8.41 -26.09
C LEU A 68 10.07 -9.39 -25.15
N TRP A 69 10.67 -8.86 -24.10
CA TRP A 69 11.40 -9.60 -23.07
C TRP A 69 10.88 -9.27 -21.68
N ARG A 70 10.74 -10.29 -20.82
CA ARG A 70 10.28 -10.15 -19.42
C ARG A 70 11.27 -9.44 -18.49
N THR A 71 12.38 -8.92 -19.02
CA THR A 71 13.39 -8.14 -18.30
C THR A 71 13.97 -8.90 -17.10
N GLY A 72 14.54 -10.08 -17.38
CA GLY A 72 15.08 -11.00 -16.38
C GLY A 72 14.80 -12.46 -16.73
N ALA A 73 14.52 -13.29 -15.71
CA ALA A 73 14.24 -14.72 -15.84
C ALA A 73 13.10 -15.14 -14.90
N ASN A 74 12.55 -16.35 -15.10
CA ASN A 74 11.45 -16.92 -14.32
C ASN A 74 10.17 -16.06 -14.38
N LYS A 75 9.56 -15.71 -13.21
CA LYS A 75 8.45 -14.75 -13.15
C LYS A 75 8.92 -13.38 -13.68
N ASN A 76 8.01 -12.59 -14.21
CA ASN A 76 8.31 -11.23 -14.69
C ASN A 76 8.90 -10.37 -13.55
N THR A 77 9.80 -9.46 -13.92
CA THR A 77 10.33 -8.43 -13.02
C THR A 77 9.20 -7.52 -12.58
N MET A 78 9.17 -7.17 -11.28
CA MET A 78 8.15 -6.29 -10.71
C MET A 78 8.78 -5.06 -10.07
N ILE A 79 8.08 -3.94 -10.20
CA ILE A 79 8.31 -2.71 -9.42
C ILE A 79 7.02 -2.31 -8.73
N THR A 80 7.11 -1.91 -7.46
CA THR A 80 5.98 -1.44 -6.67
C THR A 80 6.26 -0.03 -6.15
N PHE A 81 5.27 0.85 -6.28
CA PHE A 81 5.30 2.23 -5.80
C PHE A 81 4.27 2.45 -4.69
N SER A 82 4.65 3.11 -3.60
CA SER A 82 3.73 3.50 -2.52
C SER A 82 2.85 4.70 -2.86
N ASP A 83 3.25 5.50 -3.84
CA ASP A 83 2.58 6.73 -4.30
C ASP A 83 2.44 6.75 -5.81
N ASP A 84 1.58 7.64 -6.33
CA ASP A 84 1.52 7.93 -7.76
C ASP A 84 2.86 8.55 -8.21
N VAL A 85 3.42 8.08 -9.32
CA VAL A 85 4.72 8.53 -9.86
C VAL A 85 4.58 8.97 -11.30
N VAL A 86 5.61 9.65 -11.83
CA VAL A 86 5.66 10.00 -13.25
C VAL A 86 6.83 9.27 -13.89
N ILE A 87 6.56 8.55 -14.98
CA ILE A 87 7.55 7.79 -15.76
C ILE A 87 7.50 8.28 -17.20
N GLY A 88 8.57 8.95 -17.64
CA GLY A 88 8.52 9.68 -18.90
C GLY A 88 7.53 10.84 -18.83
N SER A 89 6.42 10.78 -19.59
CA SER A 89 5.31 11.73 -19.53
C SER A 89 4.02 11.13 -18.94
N ALA A 90 4.05 9.85 -18.52
CA ALA A 90 2.88 9.15 -18.03
C ALA A 90 2.77 9.25 -16.51
N GLU A 91 1.57 9.61 -16.01
CA GLU A 91 1.21 9.44 -14.61
C GLU A 91 0.88 7.97 -14.34
N VAL A 92 1.64 7.34 -13.47
CA VAL A 92 1.49 5.94 -13.07
C VAL A 92 0.96 5.90 -11.64
N LYS A 93 -0.18 5.24 -11.44
CA LYS A 93 -0.81 5.13 -10.12
C LYS A 93 0.05 4.29 -9.18
N LYS A 94 -0.09 4.52 -7.87
CA LYS A 94 0.52 3.65 -6.86
C LYS A 94 0.07 2.20 -7.07
N GLY A 95 0.98 1.26 -6.86
CA GLY A 95 0.71 -0.16 -7.08
C GLY A 95 1.90 -0.89 -7.65
N SER A 96 1.68 -2.13 -8.08
CA SER A 96 2.70 -3.02 -8.63
C SER A 96 2.55 -3.15 -10.14
N TYR A 97 3.68 -3.14 -10.84
CA TYR A 97 3.76 -3.25 -12.29
C TYR A 97 4.84 -4.24 -12.69
N ALA A 98 4.54 -5.05 -13.69
CA ALA A 98 5.56 -5.86 -14.36
C ALA A 98 6.40 -4.96 -15.30
N ILE A 99 7.70 -5.17 -15.32
CA ILE A 99 8.60 -4.50 -16.26
C ILE A 99 8.85 -5.43 -17.42
N PHE A 100 8.45 -4.99 -18.62
CA PHE A 100 8.83 -5.62 -19.88
C PHE A 100 9.67 -4.65 -20.69
N THR A 101 10.60 -5.20 -21.49
CA THR A 101 11.39 -4.37 -22.41
C THR A 101 11.37 -4.97 -23.79
N LYS A 102 11.56 -4.09 -24.78
CA LYS A 102 11.82 -4.47 -26.17
C LYS A 102 13.16 -3.86 -26.58
N PRO A 103 14.26 -4.62 -26.43
CA PRO A 103 15.58 -4.14 -26.76
C PRO A 103 15.72 -3.86 -28.25
N GLY A 104 16.20 -2.69 -28.60
CA GLY A 104 16.65 -2.36 -29.95
C GLY A 104 18.14 -2.02 -29.95
N LYS A 105 18.78 -1.93 -31.11
CA LYS A 105 20.21 -1.64 -31.21
C LYS A 105 20.56 -0.23 -30.73
N THR A 106 19.69 0.75 -30.96
CA THR A 106 19.91 2.16 -30.67
C THR A 106 18.90 2.74 -29.69
N SER A 107 17.77 2.08 -29.49
CA SER A 107 16.70 2.52 -28.59
C SER A 107 15.96 1.31 -28.01
N TRP A 108 15.60 1.40 -26.75
CA TRP A 108 14.81 0.38 -26.05
C TRP A 108 13.44 0.94 -25.72
N GLU A 109 12.41 0.10 -25.85
CA GLU A 109 11.10 0.37 -25.26
C GLU A 109 11.05 -0.28 -23.88
N VAL A 110 10.69 0.48 -22.85
CA VAL A 110 10.49 -0.02 -21.48
C VAL A 110 9.03 0.18 -21.10
N TYR A 111 8.37 -0.90 -20.71
CA TYR A 111 6.96 -0.94 -20.37
C TYR A 111 6.75 -1.20 -18.91
N PHE A 112 5.81 -0.49 -18.30
CA PHE A 112 5.27 -0.74 -16.97
C PHE A 112 3.85 -1.28 -17.15
N TYR A 113 3.66 -2.56 -16.86
CA TYR A 113 2.49 -3.32 -17.24
C TYR A 113 1.68 -3.73 -15.99
N ALA A 114 0.38 -3.50 -15.98
CA ALA A 114 -0.45 -3.67 -14.79
C ALA A 114 -0.69 -5.13 -14.38
N ASP A 115 -0.47 -6.09 -15.29
CA ASP A 115 -0.60 -7.52 -14.96
C ASP A 115 0.76 -8.10 -14.53
N THR A 116 0.86 -8.49 -13.27
CA THR A 116 2.11 -8.93 -12.61
C THR A 116 2.25 -10.44 -12.45
N GLU A 117 1.26 -11.23 -12.89
CA GLU A 117 1.21 -12.67 -12.60
C GLU A 117 1.76 -13.55 -13.76
N ASN A 118 2.48 -12.95 -14.70
CA ASN A 118 3.02 -13.65 -15.85
C ASN A 118 4.30 -14.41 -15.52
N TRP A 119 4.36 -15.69 -15.90
CA TRP A 119 5.58 -16.48 -15.90
C TRP A 119 6.22 -16.43 -17.29
N GLY A 120 6.97 -15.35 -17.54
CA GLY A 120 7.49 -15.04 -18.88
C GLY A 120 6.83 -13.80 -19.46
N THR A 121 6.76 -13.71 -20.77
CA THR A 121 5.96 -12.71 -21.49
C THR A 121 4.51 -13.18 -21.58
N PRO A 122 3.51 -12.28 -21.55
CA PRO A 122 2.11 -12.65 -21.77
C PRO A 122 1.94 -13.34 -23.12
N GLU A 123 1.11 -14.39 -23.19
CA GLU A 123 0.76 -15.05 -24.46
C GLU A 123 0.08 -14.06 -25.42
N LYS A 124 -0.76 -13.19 -24.87
CA LYS A 124 -1.43 -12.11 -25.60
C LYS A 124 -1.13 -10.79 -24.92
N TRP A 125 -0.46 -9.93 -25.64
CA TRP A 125 -0.20 -8.57 -25.20
C TRP A 125 -1.48 -7.73 -25.26
N ASP A 126 -1.72 -6.91 -24.22
CA ASP A 126 -2.88 -6.04 -24.09
C ASP A 126 -2.39 -4.61 -23.78
N ASP A 127 -2.46 -3.75 -24.79
CA ASP A 127 -1.99 -2.35 -24.66
C ASP A 127 -2.76 -1.56 -23.60
N THR A 128 -3.98 -1.97 -23.24
CA THR A 128 -4.78 -1.29 -22.20
C THR A 128 -4.21 -1.49 -20.80
N LYS A 129 -3.36 -2.50 -20.61
CA LYS A 129 -2.64 -2.78 -19.35
C LYS A 129 -1.29 -2.05 -19.26
N VAL A 130 -0.87 -1.31 -20.28
CA VAL A 130 0.36 -0.52 -20.28
C VAL A 130 0.12 0.77 -19.50
N ALA A 131 0.61 0.86 -18.27
CA ALA A 131 0.52 2.06 -17.44
C ALA A 131 1.51 3.15 -17.89
N ALA A 132 2.69 2.75 -18.35
CA ALA A 132 3.66 3.65 -18.98
C ALA A 132 4.51 2.90 -20.00
N LYS A 133 4.90 3.62 -21.05
CA LYS A 133 5.88 3.21 -22.05
C LYS A 133 6.88 4.33 -22.24
N VAL A 134 8.16 4.03 -22.14
CA VAL A 134 9.23 5.00 -22.39
C VAL A 134 10.24 4.45 -23.39
N MET A 135 10.74 5.36 -24.23
CA MET A 135 11.84 5.11 -25.14
C MET A 135 13.14 5.55 -24.47
N VAL A 136 14.11 4.66 -24.39
CA VAL A 136 15.39 4.92 -23.72
C VAL A 136 16.54 4.56 -24.64
N THR A 137 17.51 5.47 -24.78
CA THR A 137 18.78 5.17 -25.47
C THR A 137 19.67 4.35 -24.53
N PRO A 138 20.02 3.10 -24.88
CA PRO A 138 20.94 2.30 -24.10
C PRO A 138 22.32 2.95 -24.05
N GLN A 139 22.99 2.80 -22.91
CA GLN A 139 24.32 3.34 -22.67
C GLN A 139 25.35 2.20 -22.59
N THR A 140 26.57 2.46 -23.01
CA THR A 140 27.68 1.54 -22.78
C THR A 140 27.97 1.46 -21.26
N TYR A 141 28.13 0.26 -20.78
CA TYR A 141 28.40 0.00 -19.36
C TYR A 141 29.60 -0.97 -19.21
N SER A 142 30.11 -1.12 -18.01
CA SER A 142 31.11 -2.14 -17.72
C SER A 142 30.53 -3.54 -17.89
N ASN A 143 31.34 -4.50 -18.37
CA ASN A 143 30.89 -5.88 -18.57
C ASN A 143 30.33 -6.48 -17.25
N THR A 144 29.01 -6.66 -17.22
CA THR A 144 28.26 -7.11 -16.04
C THR A 144 27.78 -8.53 -16.26
N GLU A 145 28.33 -9.47 -15.50
CA GLU A 145 28.07 -10.91 -15.61
C GLU A 145 26.62 -11.23 -15.22
N THR A 146 26.15 -10.70 -14.09
CA THR A 146 24.83 -11.03 -13.54
C THR A 146 23.84 -9.89 -13.79
N PHE A 147 22.72 -10.19 -14.43
CA PHE A 147 21.62 -9.25 -14.64
C PHE A 147 21.25 -8.51 -13.34
N THR A 148 21.22 -7.20 -13.40
CA THR A 148 20.99 -6.34 -12.23
C THR A 148 20.02 -5.23 -12.58
N ILE A 149 19.07 -4.97 -11.67
CA ILE A 149 18.23 -3.77 -11.69
C ILE A 149 18.43 -3.04 -10.38
N GLY A 150 18.62 -1.73 -10.45
CA GLY A 150 18.83 -0.88 -9.27
C GLY A 150 18.07 0.44 -9.36
N ILE A 151 17.99 1.14 -8.24
CA ILE A 151 17.50 2.51 -8.14
C ILE A 151 18.72 3.38 -7.84
N ASN A 152 19.10 4.22 -8.80
CA ASN A 152 20.29 5.05 -8.77
C ASN A 152 19.91 6.54 -8.94
N ASN A 153 20.90 7.44 -8.79
CA ASN A 153 20.71 8.89 -8.96
C ASN A 153 19.50 9.41 -8.16
N VAL A 154 19.43 8.99 -6.88
CA VAL A 154 18.33 9.33 -5.99
C VAL A 154 18.41 10.80 -5.60
N ALA A 155 17.31 11.52 -5.83
CA ALA A 155 17.07 12.91 -5.42
C ALA A 155 15.75 13.01 -4.64
N ASN A 156 15.43 14.20 -4.12
CA ASN A 156 14.18 14.41 -3.38
C ASN A 156 12.92 14.22 -4.24
N ASP A 157 13.03 14.49 -5.55
CA ASP A 157 11.92 14.51 -6.51
C ASP A 157 11.95 13.36 -7.53
N GLY A 158 12.96 12.47 -7.43
CA GLY A 158 13.04 11.36 -8.38
C GLY A 158 14.29 10.52 -8.27
N CYS A 159 14.38 9.54 -9.17
CA CYS A 159 15.50 8.60 -9.29
C CYS A 159 15.64 8.07 -10.73
N GLN A 160 16.59 7.18 -10.92
CA GLN A 160 16.72 6.36 -12.13
C GLN A 160 16.55 4.88 -11.76
N LEU A 161 15.61 4.21 -12.40
CA LEU A 161 15.61 2.76 -12.53
C LEU A 161 16.66 2.39 -13.56
N GLU A 162 17.66 1.62 -13.20
CA GLU A 162 18.75 1.24 -14.10
C GLU A 162 18.75 -0.27 -14.33
N ILE A 163 18.61 -0.70 -15.58
CA ILE A 163 18.63 -2.10 -16.00
C ILE A 163 19.99 -2.36 -16.63
N VAL A 164 20.78 -3.26 -16.02
CA VAL A 164 22.17 -3.51 -16.41
C VAL A 164 22.41 -4.99 -16.70
N TRP A 165 22.96 -5.31 -17.83
CA TRP A 165 23.48 -6.64 -18.16
C TRP A 165 24.48 -6.57 -19.31
N ASP A 166 25.47 -7.48 -19.31
CA ASP A 166 26.56 -7.47 -20.28
C ASP A 166 27.27 -6.09 -20.27
N ASN A 167 27.34 -5.42 -21.37
CA ASN A 167 27.93 -4.09 -21.52
C ASN A 167 26.89 -2.98 -21.78
N VAL A 168 25.66 -3.20 -21.37
CA VAL A 168 24.53 -2.28 -21.59
C VAL A 168 23.89 -1.86 -20.28
N SER A 169 23.64 -0.56 -20.16
CA SER A 169 22.77 0.05 -19.13
C SER A 169 21.61 0.77 -19.80
N VAL A 170 20.41 0.62 -19.22
CA VAL A 170 19.18 1.29 -19.68
C VAL A 170 18.58 2.08 -18.51
N PRO A 171 18.86 3.41 -18.43
CA PRO A 171 18.38 4.27 -17.35
C PRO A 171 16.99 4.81 -17.66
N VAL A 172 16.01 4.55 -16.79
CA VAL A 172 14.65 5.08 -16.86
C VAL A 172 14.44 6.08 -15.74
N LYS A 173 14.07 7.31 -16.06
CA LYS A 173 13.77 8.34 -15.06
C LYS A 173 12.39 8.12 -14.47
N ILE A 174 12.31 8.22 -13.13
CA ILE A 174 11.07 8.15 -12.33
C ILE A 174 11.04 9.39 -11.46
N ALA A 175 9.98 10.19 -11.58
CA ALA A 175 9.73 11.32 -10.69
C ALA A 175 8.70 10.94 -9.63
N VAL A 176 8.92 11.40 -8.39
CA VAL A 176 8.08 11.13 -7.22
C VAL A 176 7.43 12.41 -6.70
N PRO A 177 6.23 12.35 -6.08
CA PRO A 177 5.44 13.52 -5.73
C PRO A 177 5.87 14.20 -4.41
N THR A 178 7.17 14.24 -4.10
CA THR A 178 7.68 14.75 -2.81
C THR A 178 7.26 16.19 -2.56
N ASP A 179 7.46 17.08 -3.54
CA ASP A 179 7.09 18.49 -3.38
C ASP A 179 5.58 18.66 -3.11
N LYS A 180 4.73 17.97 -3.87
CA LYS A 180 3.28 17.97 -3.67
C LYS A 180 2.89 17.55 -2.26
N LYS A 181 3.50 16.47 -1.73
CA LYS A 181 3.23 15.93 -0.38
C LYS A 181 3.72 16.89 0.70
N VAL A 182 4.94 17.41 0.57
CA VAL A 182 5.53 18.35 1.54
C VAL A 182 4.77 19.66 1.56
N SER A 183 4.45 20.24 0.40
CA SER A 183 3.70 21.49 0.30
C SER A 183 2.29 21.36 0.89
N ALA A 184 1.61 20.24 0.66
CA ALA A 184 0.32 19.96 1.27
C ALA A 184 0.42 19.85 2.81
N ALA A 185 1.42 19.12 3.31
CA ALA A 185 1.67 19.00 4.75
C ALA A 185 2.01 20.35 5.40
N ILE A 186 2.85 21.18 4.76
CA ILE A 186 3.16 22.53 5.23
C ILE A 186 1.88 23.36 5.31
N THR A 187 1.07 23.37 4.26
CA THR A 187 -0.21 24.10 4.22
C THR A 187 -1.13 23.68 5.36
N GLN A 188 -1.26 22.36 5.59
CA GLN A 188 -2.08 21.81 6.66
C GLN A 188 -1.57 22.24 8.04
N VAL A 189 -0.28 22.11 8.31
CA VAL A 189 0.32 22.47 9.61
C VAL A 189 0.24 23.97 9.86
N MET A 190 0.49 24.78 8.83
CA MET A 190 0.43 26.25 8.94
C MET A 190 -1.00 26.80 9.05
N ALA A 191 -2.01 26.04 8.65
CA ALA A 191 -3.43 26.37 8.87
C ALA A 191 -3.89 26.11 10.31
N GLY A 192 -3.09 25.43 11.13
CA GLY A 192 -3.42 25.04 12.50
C GLY A 192 -4.26 23.74 12.56
N PRO A 193 -4.71 23.35 13.79
CA PRO A 193 -5.47 22.13 13.96
C PRO A 193 -6.77 22.12 13.16
N THR A 194 -7.10 20.98 12.58
CA THR A 194 -8.35 20.77 11.84
C THR A 194 -9.54 20.62 12.78
N ALA A 195 -10.77 20.73 12.25
CA ALA A 195 -11.98 20.45 13.00
C ALA A 195 -11.98 19.03 13.60
N GLY A 196 -11.42 18.04 12.88
CA GLY A 196 -11.24 16.67 13.36
C GLY A 196 -10.26 16.55 14.52
N ASP A 197 -9.17 17.31 14.50
CA ASP A 197 -8.18 17.32 15.58
C ASP A 197 -8.79 17.88 16.87
N TYR A 198 -9.54 18.99 16.79
CA TYR A 198 -10.29 19.54 17.91
C TYR A 198 -11.31 18.56 18.47
N TYR A 199 -12.09 17.86 17.63
CA TYR A 199 -13.01 16.82 18.03
C TYR A 199 -12.30 15.68 18.79
N ASN A 200 -11.23 15.15 18.23
CA ASN A 200 -10.51 14.03 18.84
C ASN A 200 -9.87 14.42 20.19
N ALA A 201 -9.29 15.61 20.26
CA ALA A 201 -8.73 16.14 21.52
C ALA A 201 -9.81 16.30 22.61
N ALA A 202 -10.95 16.90 22.26
CA ALA A 202 -12.08 17.08 23.16
C ALA A 202 -12.65 15.75 23.68
N ARG A 203 -12.84 14.79 22.77
CA ARG A 203 -13.31 13.45 23.12
C ARG A 203 -12.34 12.74 24.07
N TYR A 204 -11.05 12.76 23.76
CA TYR A 204 -10.02 12.18 24.62
C TYR A 204 -10.01 12.79 26.02
N TYR A 205 -10.12 14.14 26.15
CA TYR A 205 -10.15 14.82 27.44
C TYR A 205 -11.36 14.42 28.27
N ARG A 206 -12.54 14.29 27.64
CA ARG A 206 -13.73 13.79 28.31
C ARG A 206 -13.57 12.35 28.77
N GLU A 207 -13.17 11.43 27.89
CA GLU A 207 -13.02 10.00 28.19
C GLU A 207 -11.95 9.73 29.25
N ALA A 208 -10.85 10.48 29.20
CA ALA A 208 -9.76 10.41 30.16
C ALA A 208 -10.04 11.21 31.46
N LYS A 209 -11.24 11.79 31.64
CA LYS A 209 -11.64 12.59 32.80
C LYS A 209 -10.67 13.74 33.12
N LYS A 210 -10.17 14.40 32.08
CA LYS A 210 -9.30 15.59 32.18
C LYS A 210 -10.14 16.86 32.31
N ASP A 211 -9.57 18.01 31.99
CA ASP A 211 -10.25 19.31 32.04
C ASP A 211 -11.43 19.34 31.05
N LEU A 212 -12.66 19.27 31.58
CA LEU A 212 -13.90 19.29 30.79
C LEU A 212 -14.20 20.66 30.19
N ASN A 213 -13.73 21.77 30.79
CA ASN A 213 -13.90 23.10 30.22
C ASN A 213 -13.04 23.24 28.95
N GLN A 214 -11.80 22.73 29.01
CA GLN A 214 -10.94 22.68 27.84
C GLN A 214 -11.52 21.76 26.76
N ALA A 215 -12.08 20.62 27.14
CA ALA A 215 -12.77 19.72 26.22
C ALA A 215 -13.95 20.42 25.53
N LEU A 216 -14.77 21.17 26.28
CA LEU A 216 -15.89 21.91 25.71
C LEU A 216 -15.40 23.02 24.75
N THR A 217 -14.34 23.72 25.10
CA THR A 217 -13.72 24.75 24.25
C THR A 217 -13.31 24.18 22.90
N TRP A 218 -12.60 23.05 22.89
CA TRP A 218 -12.18 22.39 21.64
C TRP A 218 -13.36 21.79 20.86
N MET A 219 -14.35 21.22 21.56
CA MET A 219 -15.55 20.70 20.91
C MET A 219 -16.35 21.82 20.21
N ASN A 220 -16.48 22.98 20.86
CA ASN A 220 -17.10 24.15 20.24
C ASN A 220 -16.32 24.59 19.00
N LYS A 221 -14.97 24.66 19.09
CA LYS A 221 -14.14 25.01 17.95
C LYS A 221 -14.29 24.04 16.77
N SER A 222 -14.39 22.74 17.05
CA SER A 222 -14.67 21.74 16.04
C SER A 222 -16.00 22.01 15.31
N VAL A 223 -17.07 22.27 16.08
CA VAL A 223 -18.40 22.56 15.51
C VAL A 223 -18.40 23.88 14.72
N GLU A 224 -17.77 24.94 15.23
CA GLU A 224 -17.60 26.22 14.52
C GLU A 224 -16.90 26.08 13.16
N MET A 225 -15.97 25.12 13.05
CA MET A 225 -15.26 24.79 11.82
C MET A 225 -16.07 23.88 10.87
N GLY A 226 -17.38 23.66 11.15
CA GLY A 226 -18.26 22.89 10.30
C GLY A 226 -18.34 21.38 10.60
N ASN A 227 -17.71 20.91 11.67
CA ASN A 227 -17.82 19.49 12.10
C ASN A 227 -19.04 19.33 13.00
N ASP A 228 -20.23 19.36 12.41
CA ASP A 228 -21.51 19.37 13.13
C ASP A 228 -22.35 18.11 12.92
N GLN A 229 -21.72 16.98 12.63
CA GLN A 229 -22.38 15.71 12.44
C GLN A 229 -23.03 15.20 13.74
N PHE A 230 -24.05 14.32 13.62
CA PHE A 230 -24.81 13.85 14.78
C PHE A 230 -23.93 13.25 15.89
N TRP A 231 -22.86 12.52 15.52
CA TRP A 231 -21.93 11.95 16.52
C TRP A 231 -21.05 13.00 17.21
N VAL A 232 -20.71 14.10 16.52
CA VAL A 232 -19.96 15.22 17.10
C VAL A 232 -20.83 15.98 18.10
N LEU A 233 -22.06 16.34 17.68
CA LEU A 233 -23.03 16.98 18.56
C LEU A 233 -23.38 16.10 19.75
N ARG A 234 -23.45 14.77 19.56
CA ARG A 234 -23.60 13.82 20.66
C ARG A 234 -22.47 13.95 21.69
N GLN A 235 -21.22 13.99 21.25
CA GLN A 235 -20.07 14.17 22.15
C GLN A 235 -20.11 15.53 22.86
N LYS A 236 -20.48 16.59 22.14
CA LYS A 236 -20.66 17.92 22.75
C LYS A 236 -21.69 17.88 23.87
N SER A 237 -22.89 17.31 23.62
CA SER A 237 -23.94 17.21 24.61
C SER A 237 -23.51 16.43 25.85
N LEU A 238 -22.69 15.41 25.69
CA LEU A 238 -22.14 14.62 26.79
C LEU A 238 -21.15 15.43 27.64
N ILE A 239 -20.27 16.23 27.02
CA ILE A 239 -19.34 17.11 27.73
C ILE A 239 -20.13 18.18 28.52
N GLU A 240 -21.14 18.78 27.91
CA GLU A 240 -22.03 19.79 28.57
C GLU A 240 -22.74 19.18 29.77
N ALA A 241 -23.24 17.93 29.65
CA ALA A 241 -23.88 17.22 30.77
C ALA A 241 -22.89 16.86 31.89
N ASP A 242 -21.68 16.43 31.54
CA ASP A 242 -20.63 16.10 32.50
C ASP A 242 -20.18 17.34 33.30
N LEU A 243 -20.31 18.56 32.71
CA LEU A 243 -20.09 19.86 33.35
C LEU A 243 -21.32 20.31 34.20
N GLY A 244 -22.42 19.58 34.19
CA GLY A 244 -23.66 19.98 34.84
C GLY A 244 -24.52 21.00 34.06
N ASN A 245 -24.12 21.34 32.84
CA ASN A 245 -24.80 22.28 31.95
C ASN A 245 -26.00 21.63 31.25
N TYR A 246 -26.96 21.06 32.00
CA TYR A 246 -28.03 20.22 31.46
C TYR A 246 -28.91 20.92 30.44
N LYS A 247 -29.19 22.22 30.59
CA LYS A 247 -29.98 22.98 29.62
C LYS A 247 -29.28 23.02 28.26
N ALA A 248 -27.97 23.25 28.21
CA ALA A 248 -27.19 23.23 26.98
C ALA A 248 -27.10 21.81 26.40
N ALA A 249 -26.85 20.82 27.27
CA ALA A 249 -26.75 19.42 26.89
C ALA A 249 -28.04 18.93 26.20
N VAL A 250 -29.21 19.29 26.72
CA VAL A 250 -30.52 18.96 26.11
C VAL A 250 -30.66 19.65 24.75
N ALA A 251 -30.31 20.92 24.65
CA ALA A 251 -30.38 21.65 23.36
C ALA A 251 -29.50 21.00 22.28
N THR A 252 -28.22 20.70 22.63
CA THR A 252 -27.28 20.06 21.72
C THR A 252 -27.69 18.62 21.36
N ALA A 253 -28.22 17.85 22.35
CA ALA A 253 -28.71 16.50 22.09
C ALA A 253 -29.93 16.48 21.14
N ASN A 254 -30.79 17.50 21.18
CA ASN A 254 -31.90 17.65 20.22
C ASN A 254 -31.39 17.91 18.80
N GLN A 255 -30.32 18.69 18.63
CA GLN A 255 -29.67 18.89 17.32
C GLN A 255 -29.07 17.58 16.80
N SER A 256 -28.35 16.83 17.66
CA SER A 256 -27.83 15.51 17.34
C SER A 256 -28.93 14.53 16.94
N LEU A 257 -30.05 14.52 17.68
CA LEU A 257 -31.23 13.69 17.42
C LEU A 257 -31.82 13.97 16.05
N ALA A 258 -31.98 15.25 15.69
CA ALA A 258 -32.53 15.64 14.38
C ALA A 258 -31.66 15.11 13.25
N LYS A 259 -30.36 15.36 13.31
CA LYS A 259 -29.39 14.87 12.30
C LYS A 259 -29.27 13.35 12.27
N ALA A 260 -29.38 12.66 13.41
CA ALA A 260 -29.38 11.21 13.46
C ALA A 260 -30.63 10.60 12.80
N LYS A 261 -31.80 11.22 12.96
CA LYS A 261 -33.04 10.83 12.26
C LYS A 261 -32.90 11.02 10.74
N GLU A 262 -32.38 12.15 10.31
CA GLU A 262 -32.15 12.45 8.88
C GLU A 262 -31.18 11.42 8.26
N ALA A 263 -30.14 11.01 9.00
CA ALA A 263 -29.17 9.99 8.60
C ALA A 263 -29.68 8.54 8.74
N GLY A 264 -30.89 8.31 9.29
CA GLY A 264 -31.42 6.96 9.53
C GLY A 264 -30.70 6.18 10.62
N ASN A 265 -29.93 6.84 11.50
CA ASN A 265 -29.14 6.16 12.54
C ASN A 265 -29.94 5.97 13.84
N ASN A 266 -30.63 4.84 13.94
CA ASN A 266 -31.53 4.52 15.06
C ASN A 266 -30.83 4.42 16.42
N ASP A 267 -29.56 4.01 16.47
CA ASP A 267 -28.79 3.90 17.71
C ASP A 267 -28.58 5.29 18.33
N TYR A 268 -28.14 6.25 17.51
CA TYR A 268 -27.97 7.63 17.98
C TYR A 268 -29.30 8.32 18.28
N VAL A 269 -30.37 8.00 17.54
CA VAL A 269 -31.73 8.44 17.88
C VAL A 269 -32.08 8.01 19.28
N LYS A 270 -31.96 6.71 19.60
CA LYS A 270 -32.26 6.17 20.95
C LYS A 270 -31.36 6.79 22.00
N MET A 271 -30.05 6.82 21.81
CA MET A 271 -29.10 7.38 22.78
C MET A 271 -29.41 8.85 23.13
N ASN A 272 -29.76 9.66 22.11
CA ASN A 272 -30.12 11.05 22.36
C ASN A 272 -31.44 11.20 23.11
N MET A 273 -32.49 10.45 22.73
CA MET A 273 -33.77 10.47 23.42
C MET A 273 -33.65 10.10 24.91
N ASP A 274 -32.89 9.04 25.21
CA ASP A 274 -32.66 8.59 26.61
C ASP A 274 -31.94 9.67 27.42
N SER A 275 -30.95 10.33 26.83
CA SER A 275 -30.19 11.41 27.47
C SER A 275 -31.03 12.67 27.70
N ILE A 276 -31.83 13.09 26.71
CA ILE A 276 -32.74 14.23 26.83
C ILE A 276 -33.72 13.98 27.98
N ALA A 277 -34.33 12.78 28.05
CA ALA A 277 -35.26 12.42 29.10
C ALA A 277 -34.65 12.43 30.51
N ALA A 278 -33.38 12.01 30.60
CA ALA A 278 -32.64 12.02 31.87
C ALA A 278 -32.22 13.43 32.32
N TRP A 279 -31.73 14.25 31.38
CA TRP A 279 -31.19 15.59 31.67
C TRP A 279 -32.28 16.66 31.84
N SER A 280 -33.45 16.51 31.21
CA SER A 280 -34.60 17.42 31.39
C SER A 280 -35.20 17.41 32.79
N LYS A 281 -34.82 16.45 33.61
CA LYS A 281 -35.28 16.34 35.01
C LYS A 281 -34.31 16.98 36.01
N LYS A 282 -33.16 17.45 35.53
CA LYS A 282 -32.11 18.05 36.36
C LYS A 282 -32.06 19.57 36.17
#